data_2623d4649f4593bc7b87c0833da757de
#
_entry.id   2623d4649f4593bc7b87c0833da757de
#
_cell.length_a   1.000
_cell.length_b   1.000
_cell.length_c   1.000
_cell.angle_alpha   90.00
_cell.angle_beta   90.00
_cell.angle_gamma   90.00
#
_symmetry.space_group_name_H-M   'P 1'
#
loop_
_entity.id
_entity.type
_entity.pdbx_description
1 polymer ?
#
loop_
_entity_poly.entity_id
_entity_poly.type
_entity_poly.pdbx_seq_one_letter_code
_entity_poly.pdbx_strand_id
1 'polypeptide(L)'
;MFYVTLSRFEGYPYTPPVATFTYRTQESFLPIPKGALRVAVKDLIDMAGVVTTRGSRVIAASHAPATSDAACLLGTRQAVADGTAVIVGRTNLHELAYGVTGINPWYETPVNPLDPSLAPGGSSSGSAVAVANGEADVAFGSDTGGSIRIPAACCGVVGLKTSWGRISLKGVAPLAPSLDTVGPMGSTVDAVEAGMALLEPGFNSVSCPPPLRIGRVRLPAQSRIDSAIDAAVERYCSTTGAGYVDLSLAGWERATWAAATILDSEAWGVYAQLWREHSGELSPDVAERLEAASKIPPGDITSAQGIRSEWVEELRETFALFDVLMLPVLSSQPPRLDDAAELKRIRYVSPFNLAGIPALAMPVSSTSLDMPAAHATPPSVPASLQIVGPPGGEETLLSAGRSIENVAGWTAY
;
A
#
# COMPACT_ATOMS: atom_id res chain seq x y z
N MET A 1 29.42 -10.44 -12.53
CA MET A 1 28.48 -11.26 -13.34
C MET A 1 28.53 -12.67 -12.76
N PHE A 2 27.77 -12.92 -11.71
CA PHE A 2 27.65 -14.24 -11.10
C PHE A 2 26.20 -14.69 -11.17
N TYR A 3 25.90 -15.56 -12.13
CA TYR A 3 24.65 -16.30 -12.16
C TYR A 3 24.72 -17.36 -11.05
N VAL A 4 23.95 -17.20 -9.97
CA VAL A 4 23.69 -18.30 -9.04
C VAL A 4 22.59 -19.15 -9.64
N THR A 5 22.98 -20.28 -10.22
CA THR A 5 22.07 -21.32 -10.69
C THR A 5 21.46 -21.99 -9.45
N LEU A 6 20.23 -21.65 -9.11
CA LEU A 6 19.38 -22.39 -8.18
C LEU A 6 18.81 -23.64 -8.90
N SER A 7 19.67 -24.63 -9.14
CA SER A 7 19.26 -25.95 -9.58
C SER A 7 18.97 -26.81 -8.35
N ARG A 8 17.70 -26.90 -7.95
CA ARG A 8 17.10 -28.06 -7.26
C ARG A 8 15.67 -27.80 -6.83
N PHE A 9 14.76 -27.74 -7.77
CA PHE A 9 13.35 -28.13 -7.58
C PHE A 9 12.89 -28.75 -8.90
N GLU A 10 13.04 -30.06 -9.02
CA GLU A 10 12.48 -30.82 -10.14
C GLU A 10 10.95 -30.76 -10.04
N GLY A 11 10.30 -30.11 -11.03
CA GLY A 11 8.85 -30.10 -11.19
C GLY A 11 8.19 -28.76 -11.50
N TYR A 12 8.86 -27.61 -11.34
CA TYR A 12 8.31 -26.30 -11.71
C TYR A 12 9.22 -25.62 -12.74
N PRO A 13 8.69 -25.21 -13.90
CA PRO A 13 9.49 -24.42 -14.84
C PRO A 13 9.79 -23.06 -14.18
N TYR A 14 11.03 -22.87 -13.73
CA TYR A 14 11.54 -21.60 -13.26
C TYR A 14 11.60 -20.63 -14.44
N THR A 15 10.67 -19.70 -14.51
CA THR A 15 10.86 -18.47 -15.27
C THR A 15 11.66 -17.50 -14.41
N PRO A 16 12.75 -16.90 -14.93
CA PRO A 16 13.50 -15.90 -14.17
C PRO A 16 12.56 -14.81 -13.68
N PRO A 17 12.73 -14.30 -12.46
CA PRO A 17 11.85 -13.28 -11.91
C PRO A 17 11.90 -12.05 -12.83
N VAL A 18 10.76 -11.70 -13.37
CA VAL A 18 10.53 -10.35 -13.88
C VAL A 18 10.40 -9.48 -12.61
N ALA A 19 11.06 -8.35 -12.54
CA ALA A 19 11.14 -7.50 -11.35
C ALA A 19 9.80 -7.25 -10.61
N THR A 20 8.68 -7.30 -11.31
CA THR A 20 7.31 -7.13 -10.78
C THR A 20 6.83 -8.33 -9.96
N PHE A 21 7.22 -9.56 -10.34
CA PHE A 21 6.74 -10.81 -9.71
C PHE A 21 7.91 -11.64 -9.20
N THR A 22 7.76 -12.21 -8.01
CA THR A 22 8.66 -13.25 -7.48
C THR A 22 8.29 -14.64 -7.98
N TYR A 23 7.01 -14.82 -8.37
CA TYR A 23 6.47 -16.07 -8.89
C TYR A 23 5.27 -15.80 -9.80
N ARG A 24 5.22 -16.48 -10.95
CA ARG A 24 4.05 -16.50 -11.84
C ARG A 24 3.35 -17.87 -11.75
N THR A 25 2.03 -17.86 -11.70
CA THR A 25 1.25 -19.10 -11.75
C THR A 25 1.19 -19.65 -13.16
N GLN A 26 0.93 -20.96 -13.33
CA GLN A 26 0.75 -21.54 -14.65
C GLN A 26 -0.46 -20.95 -15.38
N GLU A 27 -1.51 -20.64 -14.65
CA GLU A 27 -2.74 -20.03 -15.15
C GLU A 27 -2.50 -18.66 -15.77
N SER A 28 -1.45 -17.93 -15.33
CA SER A 28 -1.08 -16.63 -15.90
C SER A 28 -0.65 -16.69 -17.38
N PHE A 29 -0.30 -17.86 -17.87
CA PHE A 29 0.11 -18.11 -19.26
C PHE A 29 -1.01 -18.72 -20.12
N LEU A 30 -2.18 -18.99 -19.53
CA LEU A 30 -3.34 -19.51 -20.22
C LEU A 30 -4.31 -18.38 -20.62
N PRO A 31 -5.19 -18.62 -21.61
CA PRO A 31 -6.27 -17.68 -21.91
C PRO A 31 -7.16 -17.45 -20.67
N ILE A 32 -7.26 -16.20 -20.24
CA ILE A 32 -8.06 -15.84 -19.08
C ILE A 32 -9.54 -15.84 -19.49
N PRO A 33 -10.45 -16.45 -18.70
CA PRO A 33 -11.87 -16.43 -18.97
C PRO A 33 -12.37 -14.99 -19.13
N LYS A 34 -13.25 -14.76 -20.12
CA LYS A 34 -13.79 -13.42 -20.37
C LYS A 34 -14.52 -12.87 -19.14
N GLY A 35 -14.06 -11.72 -18.66
CA GLY A 35 -14.64 -11.04 -17.50
C GLY A 35 -14.09 -11.53 -16.15
N ALA A 36 -13.18 -12.52 -16.14
CA ALA A 36 -12.51 -12.91 -14.90
C ALA A 36 -11.43 -11.89 -14.51
N LEU A 37 -11.37 -11.57 -13.21
CA LEU A 37 -10.39 -10.66 -12.63
C LEU A 37 -9.01 -11.32 -12.55
N ARG A 38 -7.99 -10.62 -12.99
CA ARG A 38 -6.58 -11.01 -12.77
C ARG A 38 -6.14 -10.49 -11.41
N VAL A 39 -5.81 -11.41 -10.51
CA VAL A 39 -5.44 -11.09 -9.13
C VAL A 39 -3.96 -11.38 -8.90
N ALA A 40 -3.21 -10.40 -8.44
CA ALA A 40 -1.83 -10.55 -7.98
C ALA A 40 -1.78 -10.51 -6.45
N VAL A 41 -0.87 -11.28 -5.84
CA VAL A 41 -0.79 -11.46 -4.39
C VAL A 41 0.61 -11.11 -3.91
N LYS A 42 0.75 -10.16 -2.99
CA LYS A 42 2.06 -9.78 -2.42
C LYS A 42 2.76 -10.99 -1.79
N ASP A 43 4.05 -11.13 -2.04
CA ASP A 43 4.85 -12.27 -1.59
C ASP A 43 5.21 -12.22 -0.08
N LEU A 44 4.21 -11.93 0.73
CA LEU A 44 4.16 -12.14 2.18
C LEU A 44 2.84 -12.78 2.62
N ILE A 45 1.92 -13.00 1.66
CA ILE A 45 0.62 -13.65 1.87
C ILE A 45 0.77 -15.11 1.43
N ASP A 46 0.57 -16.05 2.32
CA ASP A 46 0.75 -17.48 2.04
C ASP A 46 -0.20 -17.98 0.95
N MET A 47 0.38 -18.70 0.00
CA MET A 47 -0.34 -19.50 -0.99
C MET A 47 0.11 -20.95 -0.86
N ALA A 48 -0.83 -21.88 -0.73
CA ALA A 48 -0.55 -23.30 -0.55
C ALA A 48 0.38 -23.82 -1.67
N GLY A 49 1.40 -24.57 -1.28
CA GLY A 49 2.39 -25.18 -2.18
C GLY A 49 3.49 -24.22 -2.67
N VAL A 50 3.50 -22.95 -2.27
CA VAL A 50 4.51 -21.96 -2.67
C VAL A 50 5.24 -21.39 -1.47
N VAL A 51 6.56 -21.18 -1.59
CA VAL A 51 7.37 -20.56 -0.52
C VAL A 51 7.03 -19.07 -0.44
N THR A 52 6.72 -18.57 0.74
CA THR A 52 6.53 -17.13 1.00
C THR A 52 7.88 -16.49 1.29
N THR A 53 8.46 -15.85 0.25
CA THR A 53 9.86 -15.39 0.33
C THR A 53 10.01 -14.08 1.09
N ARG A 54 8.96 -13.28 1.25
CA ARG A 54 9.00 -11.93 1.84
C ARG A 54 10.00 -11.02 1.14
N GLY A 55 10.27 -11.27 -0.16
CA GLY A 55 11.28 -10.55 -0.92
C GLY A 55 12.72 -10.76 -0.43
N SER A 56 12.98 -11.80 0.38
CA SER A 56 14.29 -12.11 0.97
C SER A 56 14.85 -13.42 0.43
N ARG A 57 16.09 -13.39 -0.03
CA ARG A 57 16.80 -14.61 -0.46
C ARG A 57 17.04 -15.59 0.68
N VAL A 58 17.24 -15.09 1.90
CA VAL A 58 17.46 -15.94 3.08
C VAL A 58 16.20 -16.72 3.41
N ILE A 59 15.05 -16.05 3.41
CA ILE A 59 13.75 -16.69 3.63
C ILE A 59 13.45 -17.71 2.53
N ALA A 60 13.69 -17.34 1.26
CA ALA A 60 13.49 -18.24 0.13
C ALA A 60 14.31 -19.53 0.23
N ALA A 61 15.54 -19.45 0.75
CA ALA A 61 16.44 -20.61 0.89
C ALA A 61 16.13 -21.48 2.11
N SER A 62 15.52 -20.94 3.16
CA SER A 62 15.37 -21.61 4.47
C SER A 62 13.94 -22.08 4.78
N HIS A 63 12.93 -21.55 4.07
CA HIS A 63 11.52 -21.85 4.38
C HIS A 63 10.93 -22.89 3.43
N ALA A 64 10.06 -23.75 3.98
CA ALA A 64 9.26 -24.67 3.19
C ALA A 64 8.05 -23.94 2.53
N PRO A 65 7.49 -24.51 1.45
CA PRO A 65 6.23 -24.04 0.90
C PRO A 65 5.12 -24.00 1.96
N ALA A 66 4.25 -22.97 1.88
CA ALA A 66 3.11 -22.84 2.78
C ALA A 66 2.18 -24.08 2.64
N THR A 67 1.69 -24.60 3.75
CA THR A 67 0.81 -25.78 3.77
C THR A 67 -0.67 -25.42 3.51
N SER A 68 -1.02 -24.15 3.62
CA SER A 68 -2.38 -23.62 3.37
C SER A 68 -2.31 -22.21 2.84
N ASP A 69 -3.37 -21.78 2.19
CA ASP A 69 -3.55 -20.37 1.85
C ASP A 69 -3.76 -19.52 3.10
N ALA A 70 -3.37 -18.25 3.02
CA ALA A 70 -3.75 -17.24 4.01
C ALA A 70 -5.28 -17.09 4.05
N ALA A 71 -5.82 -16.84 5.25
CA ALA A 71 -7.28 -16.75 5.44
C ALA A 71 -7.91 -15.63 4.59
N CYS A 72 -7.20 -14.55 4.33
CA CYS A 72 -7.67 -13.45 3.49
C CYS A 72 -7.85 -13.83 2.01
N LEU A 73 -7.32 -14.98 1.56
CA LEU A 73 -7.49 -15.45 0.18
C LEU A 73 -8.75 -16.32 -0.02
N LEU A 74 -9.54 -16.58 1.02
CA LEU A 74 -10.69 -17.48 0.93
C LEU A 74 -11.67 -17.06 -0.18
N GLY A 75 -12.10 -15.80 -0.21
CA GLY A 75 -13.01 -15.29 -1.25
C GLY A 75 -12.37 -15.30 -2.63
N THR A 76 -11.07 -14.99 -2.72
CA THR A 76 -10.34 -15.08 -3.99
C THR A 76 -10.31 -16.51 -4.51
N ARG A 77 -10.08 -17.52 -3.66
CA ARG A 77 -10.09 -18.95 -4.05
C ARG A 77 -11.47 -19.41 -4.49
N GLN A 78 -12.52 -18.90 -3.84
CA GLN A 78 -13.89 -19.16 -4.29
C GLN A 78 -14.12 -18.57 -5.69
N ALA A 79 -13.74 -17.32 -5.92
CA ALA A 79 -13.85 -16.66 -7.23
C ALA A 79 -13.04 -17.40 -8.33
N VAL A 80 -11.87 -17.96 -7.99
CA VAL A 80 -11.09 -18.82 -8.90
C VAL A 80 -11.85 -20.11 -9.21
N ALA A 81 -12.42 -20.77 -8.22
CA ALA A 81 -13.20 -21.99 -8.42
C ALA A 81 -14.45 -21.74 -9.28
N ASP A 82 -15.06 -20.55 -9.15
CA ASP A 82 -16.23 -20.13 -9.94
C ASP A 82 -15.85 -19.59 -11.34
N GLY A 83 -14.55 -19.51 -11.68
CA GLY A 83 -14.04 -19.00 -12.95
C GLY A 83 -14.19 -17.47 -13.12
N THR A 84 -14.44 -16.73 -12.04
CA THR A 84 -14.60 -15.26 -12.05
C THR A 84 -13.32 -14.52 -11.67
N ALA A 85 -12.29 -15.24 -11.24
CA ALA A 85 -10.94 -14.70 -11.00
C ALA A 85 -9.85 -15.69 -11.43
N VAL A 86 -8.63 -15.16 -11.65
CA VAL A 86 -7.42 -15.94 -11.87
C VAL A 86 -6.29 -15.31 -11.05
N ILE A 87 -5.59 -16.08 -10.23
CA ILE A 87 -4.39 -15.59 -9.55
C ILE A 87 -3.23 -15.66 -10.55
N VAL A 88 -2.69 -14.49 -10.95
CA VAL A 88 -1.64 -14.40 -11.98
C VAL A 88 -0.22 -14.55 -11.42
N GLY A 89 -0.04 -14.38 -10.11
CA GLY A 89 1.28 -14.56 -9.50
C GLY A 89 1.42 -13.89 -8.15
N ARG A 90 2.65 -13.97 -7.62
CA ARG A 90 3.08 -13.31 -6.39
C ARG A 90 3.96 -12.13 -6.72
N THR A 91 3.63 -10.99 -6.17
CA THR A 91 4.32 -9.74 -6.47
C THR A 91 5.51 -9.49 -5.56
N ASN A 92 6.55 -8.93 -6.16
CA ASN A 92 7.75 -8.48 -5.47
C ASN A 92 7.44 -7.38 -4.45
N LEU A 93 8.32 -7.22 -3.49
CA LEU A 93 8.17 -6.25 -2.41
C LEU A 93 9.55 -5.80 -1.90
N HIS A 94 9.62 -4.68 -1.20
CA HIS A 94 10.78 -4.33 -0.41
C HIS A 94 11.05 -5.44 0.62
N GLU A 95 12.28 -5.88 0.78
CA GLU A 95 12.65 -7.04 1.61
C GLU A 95 12.01 -6.97 3.00
N LEU A 96 11.43 -8.10 3.47
CA LEU A 96 10.70 -8.27 4.73
C LEU A 96 9.52 -7.29 4.91
N ALA A 97 9.06 -6.62 3.86
CA ALA A 97 8.13 -5.49 3.92
C ALA A 97 8.64 -4.30 4.74
N TYR A 98 9.92 -4.28 5.13
CA TYR A 98 10.50 -3.35 6.09
C TYR A 98 11.18 -2.13 5.45
N GLY A 99 10.56 -1.57 4.42
CA GLY A 99 10.99 -0.36 3.74
C GLY A 99 9.92 0.21 2.82
N VAL A 100 10.13 1.45 2.36
CA VAL A 100 9.17 2.24 1.60
C VAL A 100 9.64 2.61 0.19
N THR A 101 10.88 2.26 -0.17
CA THR A 101 11.43 2.60 -1.49
C THR A 101 11.00 1.64 -2.60
N GLY A 102 10.66 0.40 -2.25
CA GLY A 102 10.38 -0.67 -3.20
C GLY A 102 11.63 -1.27 -3.85
N ILE A 103 12.82 -0.79 -3.50
CA ILE A 103 14.10 -1.33 -3.98
C ILE A 103 14.30 -2.70 -3.36
N ASN A 104 14.57 -3.71 -4.20
CA ASN A 104 14.90 -5.05 -3.76
C ASN A 104 16.13 -5.57 -4.51
N PRO A 105 17.27 -5.77 -3.83
CA PRO A 105 18.50 -6.22 -4.49
C PRO A 105 18.50 -7.71 -4.88
N TRP A 106 17.55 -8.51 -4.34
CA TRP A 106 17.50 -9.96 -4.52
C TRP A 106 16.61 -10.40 -5.69
N TYR A 107 15.50 -9.64 -5.90
CA TYR A 107 14.48 -9.92 -6.90
C TYR A 107 14.37 -8.82 -7.95
N GLU A 108 15.38 -7.94 -8.03
CA GLU A 108 15.37 -6.71 -8.81
C GLU A 108 14.28 -5.72 -8.35
N THR A 109 14.39 -4.47 -8.74
CA THR A 109 13.42 -3.44 -8.38
C THR A 109 12.33 -3.36 -9.45
N PRO A 110 11.04 -3.46 -9.10
CA PRO A 110 9.96 -3.23 -10.06
C PRO A 110 10.11 -1.87 -10.74
N VAL A 111 9.99 -1.84 -12.05
CA VAL A 111 10.13 -0.61 -12.84
C VAL A 111 8.86 0.23 -12.73
N ASN A 112 9.00 1.48 -12.32
CA ASN A 112 7.85 2.40 -12.22
C ASN A 112 7.27 2.66 -13.62
N PRO A 113 5.98 2.38 -13.86
CA PRO A 113 5.37 2.52 -15.19
C PRO A 113 5.23 3.97 -15.66
N LEU A 114 5.20 4.93 -14.74
CA LEU A 114 5.10 6.36 -15.06
C LEU A 114 6.42 6.90 -15.65
N ASP A 115 7.54 6.48 -15.07
CA ASP A 115 8.89 6.77 -15.54
C ASP A 115 9.87 5.76 -14.93
N PRO A 116 10.66 5.01 -15.75
CA PRO A 116 11.63 4.04 -15.27
C PRO A 116 12.71 4.60 -14.33
N SER A 117 12.91 5.91 -14.31
CA SER A 117 13.87 6.56 -13.42
C SER A 117 13.33 6.85 -12.03
N LEU A 118 12.01 6.72 -11.82
CA LEU A 118 11.34 6.99 -10.54
C LEU A 118 11.29 5.74 -9.65
N ALA A 119 11.30 5.95 -8.34
CA ALA A 119 11.11 4.90 -7.38
C ALA A 119 9.64 4.38 -7.45
N PRO A 120 9.41 3.05 -7.42
CA PRO A 120 8.06 2.49 -7.44
C PRO A 120 7.34 2.66 -6.10
N GLY A 121 8.07 3.05 -5.05
CA GLY A 121 7.53 3.03 -3.69
C GLY A 121 7.35 1.63 -3.14
N GLY A 122 7.15 1.51 -1.83
CA GLY A 122 7.07 0.22 -1.14
C GLY A 122 6.26 0.29 0.17
N SER A 123 6.13 -0.88 0.79
CA SER A 123 6.79 -2.14 0.44
C SER A 123 6.05 -2.94 -0.65
N SER A 124 4.80 -2.64 -1.01
CA SER A 124 4.02 -3.39 -2.01
C SER A 124 4.33 -2.91 -3.45
N SER A 125 5.62 -2.78 -3.79
CA SER A 125 6.09 -2.24 -5.06
C SER A 125 5.61 -3.03 -6.27
N GLY A 126 5.80 -4.35 -6.27
CA GLY A 126 5.35 -5.22 -7.36
C GLY A 126 3.83 -5.23 -7.52
N SER A 127 3.06 -5.06 -6.41
CA SER A 127 1.59 -4.99 -6.48
C SER A 127 1.12 -3.74 -7.22
N ALA A 128 1.71 -2.58 -6.89
CA ALA A 128 1.39 -1.33 -7.57
C ALA A 128 1.78 -1.38 -9.06
N VAL A 129 2.99 -1.86 -9.34
CA VAL A 129 3.50 -1.96 -10.73
C VAL A 129 2.68 -2.95 -11.56
N ALA A 130 2.28 -4.10 -10.99
CA ALA A 130 1.46 -5.09 -11.69
C ALA A 130 0.11 -4.50 -12.14
N VAL A 131 -0.53 -3.70 -11.27
CA VAL A 131 -1.78 -3.00 -11.60
C VAL A 131 -1.53 -1.92 -12.64
N ALA A 132 -0.53 -1.07 -12.45
CA ALA A 132 -0.25 0.06 -13.34
C ALA A 132 0.17 -0.39 -14.75
N ASN A 133 0.84 -1.54 -14.89
CA ASN A 133 1.16 -2.17 -16.18
C ASN A 133 -0.02 -2.94 -16.80
N GLY A 134 -1.16 -3.04 -16.12
CA GLY A 134 -2.27 -3.88 -16.58
C GLY A 134 -1.96 -5.39 -16.55
N GLU A 135 -0.98 -5.83 -15.76
CA GLU A 135 -0.66 -7.26 -15.56
C GLU A 135 -1.59 -7.93 -14.55
N ALA A 136 -2.25 -7.13 -13.71
CA ALA A 136 -3.33 -7.53 -12.81
C ALA A 136 -4.42 -6.46 -12.80
N ASP A 137 -5.68 -6.87 -12.63
CA ASP A 137 -6.81 -5.94 -12.44
C ASP A 137 -6.88 -5.50 -10.98
N VAL A 138 -6.54 -6.42 -10.07
CA VAL A 138 -6.46 -6.22 -8.63
C VAL A 138 -5.16 -6.82 -8.11
N ALA A 139 -4.49 -6.12 -7.20
CA ALA A 139 -3.36 -6.68 -6.47
C ALA A 139 -3.56 -6.52 -4.96
N PHE A 140 -3.24 -7.57 -4.18
CA PHE A 140 -3.22 -7.45 -2.72
C PHE A 140 -1.86 -7.00 -2.23
N GLY A 141 -1.88 -6.06 -1.30
CA GLY A 141 -0.72 -5.54 -0.59
C GLY A 141 -0.90 -5.63 0.92
N SER A 142 0.12 -5.19 1.65
CA SER A 142 0.05 -4.95 3.10
C SER A 142 0.44 -3.51 3.41
N ASP A 143 -0.15 -2.94 4.46
CA ASP A 143 0.15 -1.57 4.89
C ASP A 143 0.33 -1.52 6.41
N THR A 144 1.58 -1.40 6.85
CA THR A 144 2.00 -1.29 8.24
C THR A 144 2.36 0.15 8.60
N GLY A 145 2.89 0.91 7.62
CA GLY A 145 3.28 2.30 7.79
C GLY A 145 3.16 3.11 6.49
N GLY A 146 2.27 2.68 5.56
CA GLY A 146 2.06 3.31 4.26
C GLY A 146 2.30 2.38 3.07
N SER A 147 2.54 1.09 3.30
CA SER A 147 3.07 0.16 2.28
C SER A 147 2.08 -0.27 1.19
N ILE A 148 0.83 0.15 1.21
CA ILE A 148 -0.11 0.14 0.08
C ILE A 148 -0.17 1.54 -0.53
N ARG A 149 -0.35 2.57 0.30
CA ARG A 149 -0.62 3.94 -0.11
C ARG A 149 0.57 4.61 -0.78
N ILE A 150 1.79 4.41 -0.28
CA ILE A 150 3.01 4.98 -0.87
C ILE A 150 3.25 4.42 -2.28
N PRO A 151 3.32 3.09 -2.52
CA PRO A 151 3.49 2.60 -3.89
C PRO A 151 2.31 2.91 -4.80
N ALA A 152 1.07 2.97 -4.29
CA ALA A 152 -0.07 3.44 -5.07
C ALA A 152 0.14 4.88 -5.57
N ALA A 153 0.59 5.77 -4.69
CA ALA A 153 0.91 7.15 -5.04
C ALA A 153 2.10 7.26 -6.02
N CYS A 154 3.13 6.43 -5.85
CA CYS A 154 4.31 6.42 -6.74
C CYS A 154 4.01 5.91 -8.14
N CYS A 155 3.08 4.96 -8.28
CA CYS A 155 2.76 4.30 -9.56
C CYS A 155 1.46 4.80 -10.20
N GLY A 156 0.77 5.77 -9.60
CA GLY A 156 -0.45 6.35 -10.16
C GLY A 156 -1.66 5.40 -10.14
N VAL A 157 -1.77 4.55 -9.13
CA VAL A 157 -2.91 3.63 -8.94
C VAL A 157 -3.66 3.92 -7.64
N VAL A 158 -4.82 3.32 -7.46
CA VAL A 158 -5.63 3.42 -6.25
C VAL A 158 -5.23 2.30 -5.28
N GLY A 159 -5.11 2.63 -3.99
CA GLY A 159 -4.78 1.65 -2.97
C GLY A 159 -5.50 1.90 -1.65
N LEU A 160 -6.15 0.86 -1.11
CA LEU A 160 -6.90 0.93 0.14
C LEU A 160 -6.15 0.22 1.28
N LYS A 161 -5.74 0.99 2.27
CA LYS A 161 -5.40 0.45 3.59
C LYS A 161 -6.68 0.24 4.36
N THR A 162 -6.96 -0.99 4.77
CA THR A 162 -8.15 -1.34 5.55
C THR A 162 -8.02 -0.95 7.02
N SER A 163 -9.12 -0.96 7.75
CA SER A 163 -9.14 -0.92 9.22
C SER A 163 -8.35 -2.08 9.79
N TRP A 164 -7.59 -1.83 10.85
CA TRP A 164 -6.88 -2.90 11.56
C TRP A 164 -7.87 -3.94 12.09
N GLY A 165 -7.57 -5.21 11.85
CA GLY A 165 -8.42 -6.34 12.27
C GLY A 165 -9.61 -6.64 11.35
N ARG A 166 -9.93 -5.82 10.32
CA ARG A 166 -11.01 -6.09 9.37
C ARG A 166 -10.69 -7.30 8.50
N ILE A 167 -9.51 -7.36 7.92
CA ILE A 167 -9.04 -8.50 7.11
C ILE A 167 -8.14 -9.39 7.96
N SER A 168 -8.41 -10.70 7.96
CA SER A 168 -7.63 -11.66 8.72
C SER A 168 -6.18 -11.72 8.27
N LEU A 169 -5.24 -11.64 9.21
CA LEU A 169 -3.79 -11.77 8.97
C LEU A 169 -3.27 -13.21 9.16
N LYS A 170 -4.14 -14.19 9.39
CA LYS A 170 -3.71 -15.58 9.51
C LYS A 170 -3.12 -16.07 8.19
N GLY A 171 -1.84 -16.50 8.19
CA GLY A 171 -1.09 -16.88 6.99
C GLY A 171 -0.50 -15.67 6.25
N VAL A 172 -0.45 -14.49 6.88
CA VAL A 172 0.28 -13.32 6.40
C VAL A 172 1.54 -13.16 7.23
N ALA A 173 2.71 -13.05 6.59
CA ALA A 173 3.96 -12.85 7.29
C ALA A 173 3.96 -11.50 8.01
N PRO A 174 4.17 -11.45 9.34
CA PRO A 174 4.07 -10.22 10.10
C PRO A 174 5.28 -9.31 9.89
N LEU A 175 5.05 -7.99 10.00
CA LEU A 175 6.08 -6.99 10.21
C LEU A 175 5.92 -6.32 11.58
N ALA A 176 4.77 -5.73 11.83
CA ALA A 176 4.38 -5.15 13.12
C ALA A 176 2.90 -5.49 13.37
N PRO A 177 2.62 -6.59 14.10
CA PRO A 177 1.28 -7.17 14.23
C PRO A 177 0.19 -6.22 14.70
N SER A 178 0.54 -5.21 15.52
CA SER A 178 -0.43 -4.22 16.01
C SER A 178 -0.75 -3.11 14.99
N LEU A 179 -0.05 -3.09 13.84
CA LEU A 179 -0.20 -2.09 12.78
C LEU A 179 -0.50 -2.71 11.40
N ASP A 180 -0.17 -3.99 11.21
CA ASP A 180 -0.29 -4.68 9.93
C ASP A 180 -1.75 -4.74 9.45
N THR A 181 -1.94 -4.42 8.17
CA THR A 181 -3.21 -4.60 7.46
C THR A 181 -2.97 -5.16 6.07
N VAL A 182 -3.97 -5.86 5.51
CA VAL A 182 -4.00 -6.30 4.11
C VAL A 182 -5.10 -5.52 3.39
N GLY A 183 -4.83 -5.10 2.17
CA GLY A 183 -5.83 -4.39 1.37
C GLY A 183 -5.53 -4.46 -0.12
N PRO A 184 -6.51 -4.07 -0.96
CA PRO A 184 -6.42 -4.12 -2.41
C PRO A 184 -5.79 -2.86 -3.00
N MET A 185 -5.22 -3.05 -4.19
CA MET A 185 -4.80 -2.02 -5.13
C MET A 185 -5.47 -2.29 -6.48
N GLY A 186 -5.84 -1.24 -7.20
CA GLY A 186 -6.49 -1.31 -8.51
C GLY A 186 -6.22 -0.06 -9.32
N SER A 187 -6.52 -0.08 -10.62
CA SER A 187 -6.38 1.09 -11.49
C SER A 187 -7.48 2.14 -11.24
N THR A 188 -8.61 1.73 -10.67
CA THR A 188 -9.78 2.56 -10.33
C THR A 188 -10.30 2.22 -8.94
N VAL A 189 -11.15 3.08 -8.41
CA VAL A 189 -11.86 2.82 -7.15
C VAL A 189 -12.75 1.58 -7.26
N ASP A 190 -13.38 1.36 -8.41
CA ASP A 190 -14.20 0.16 -8.64
C ASP A 190 -13.37 -1.13 -8.65
N ALA A 191 -12.15 -1.10 -9.19
CA ALA A 191 -11.24 -2.24 -9.10
C ALA A 191 -10.80 -2.53 -7.65
N VAL A 192 -10.59 -1.48 -6.85
CA VAL A 192 -10.29 -1.63 -5.41
C VAL A 192 -11.49 -2.21 -4.66
N GLU A 193 -12.72 -1.81 -4.99
CA GLU A 193 -13.93 -2.41 -4.41
C GLU A 193 -14.08 -3.88 -4.77
N ALA A 194 -13.85 -4.23 -6.04
CA ALA A 194 -13.82 -5.64 -6.45
C ALA A 194 -12.77 -6.43 -5.66
N GLY A 195 -11.61 -5.83 -5.42
CA GLY A 195 -10.57 -6.40 -4.56
C GLY A 195 -11.02 -6.58 -3.10
N MET A 196 -11.76 -5.62 -2.55
CA MET A 196 -12.35 -5.78 -1.20
C MET A 196 -13.35 -6.93 -1.15
N ALA A 197 -14.20 -7.09 -2.16
CA ALA A 197 -15.16 -8.19 -2.25
C ALA A 197 -14.48 -9.58 -2.32
N LEU A 198 -13.25 -9.64 -2.89
CA LEU A 198 -12.42 -10.85 -2.90
C LEU A 198 -11.76 -11.14 -1.53
N LEU A 199 -11.41 -10.10 -0.76
CA LEU A 199 -10.84 -10.24 0.59
C LEU A 199 -11.92 -10.47 1.66
N GLU A 200 -13.08 -9.87 1.50
CA GLU A 200 -14.22 -9.92 2.42
C GLU A 200 -15.50 -10.24 1.61
N PRO A 201 -15.83 -11.54 1.44
CA PRO A 201 -17.03 -11.93 0.70
C PRO A 201 -18.29 -11.28 1.27
N GLY A 202 -19.08 -10.65 0.39
CA GLY A 202 -20.25 -9.88 0.76
C GLY A 202 -20.00 -8.39 0.98
N PHE A 203 -18.75 -7.93 0.84
CA PHE A 203 -18.46 -6.50 0.84
C PHE A 203 -19.19 -5.79 -0.31
N ASN A 204 -19.90 -4.72 0.02
CA ASN A 204 -20.51 -3.82 -0.94
C ASN A 204 -20.33 -2.39 -0.43
N SER A 205 -19.84 -1.50 -1.28
CA SER A 205 -19.81 -0.10 -0.92
C SER A 205 -21.24 0.47 -0.92
N VAL A 206 -21.53 1.21 0.11
CA VAL A 206 -22.80 1.90 0.23
C VAL A 206 -22.69 3.25 -0.48
N SER A 207 -23.70 3.63 -1.26
CA SER A 207 -23.77 5.00 -1.77
C SER A 207 -23.78 5.96 -0.57
N CYS A 208 -22.70 6.72 -0.39
CA CYS A 208 -22.66 7.75 0.64
C CYS A 208 -23.58 8.89 0.20
N PRO A 209 -24.58 9.28 1.00
CA PRO A 209 -25.37 10.43 0.64
C PRO A 209 -24.52 11.69 0.68
N PRO A 210 -24.34 12.43 -0.42
CA PRO A 210 -23.72 13.75 -0.39
C PRO A 210 -24.64 14.74 0.36
N PRO A 211 -24.09 15.83 0.95
CA PRO A 211 -22.67 16.18 0.98
C PRO A 211 -21.93 15.59 2.17
N LEU A 212 -20.68 15.13 1.94
CA LEU A 212 -19.78 14.72 3.02
C LEU A 212 -19.22 15.94 3.77
N ARG A 213 -19.08 15.83 5.09
CA ARG A 213 -18.34 16.78 5.91
C ARG A 213 -16.84 16.46 5.77
N ILE A 214 -16.11 17.31 5.07
CA ILE A 214 -14.70 17.09 4.75
C ILE A 214 -13.82 17.93 5.66
N GLY A 215 -12.90 17.27 6.37
CA GLY A 215 -11.79 17.92 7.07
C GLY A 215 -10.53 17.88 6.21
N ARG A 216 -10.02 19.03 5.75
CA ARG A 216 -8.74 19.07 5.07
C ARG A 216 -7.62 19.25 6.09
N VAL A 217 -6.82 18.19 6.29
CA VAL A 217 -5.72 18.23 7.27
C VAL A 217 -4.58 19.09 6.73
N ARG A 218 -4.27 20.17 7.43
CA ARG A 218 -3.10 21.01 7.20
C ARG A 218 -1.91 20.40 7.91
N LEU A 219 -0.94 19.99 7.12
CA LEU A 219 0.31 19.44 7.62
C LEU A 219 1.20 20.56 8.17
N PRO A 220 2.18 20.25 9.05
CA PRO A 220 3.12 21.25 9.58
C PRO A 220 3.74 22.13 8.48
N ALA A 221 4.08 23.38 8.83
CA ALA A 221 4.46 24.42 7.88
C ALA A 221 5.64 24.09 6.93
N GLN A 222 6.53 23.17 7.33
CA GLN A 222 7.61 22.66 6.50
C GLN A 222 7.15 21.70 5.38
N SER A 223 5.89 21.25 5.43
CA SER A 223 5.31 20.35 4.43
C SER A 223 4.70 21.19 3.30
N ARG A 224 5.27 21.09 2.11
CA ARG A 224 4.67 21.70 0.91
C ARG A 224 3.59 20.77 0.39
N ILE A 225 2.33 21.21 0.43
CA ILE A 225 1.23 20.49 -0.19
C ILE A 225 1.27 20.74 -1.69
N ASP A 226 1.17 19.68 -2.49
CA ASP A 226 1.03 19.79 -3.92
C ASP A 226 -0.28 20.54 -4.26
N SER A 227 -0.16 21.56 -5.12
CA SER A 227 -1.30 22.40 -5.54
C SER A 227 -2.41 21.60 -6.24
N ALA A 228 -2.09 20.46 -6.85
CA ALA A 228 -3.08 19.59 -7.48
C ALA A 228 -4.00 18.92 -6.46
N ILE A 229 -3.53 18.68 -5.23
CA ILE A 229 -4.38 18.14 -4.15
C ILE A 229 -5.40 19.17 -3.73
N ASP A 230 -4.97 20.42 -3.50
CA ASP A 230 -5.89 21.49 -3.17
C ASP A 230 -6.94 21.68 -4.27
N ALA A 231 -6.51 21.66 -5.54
CA ALA A 231 -7.41 21.74 -6.68
C ALA A 231 -8.38 20.54 -6.79
N ALA A 232 -7.94 19.32 -6.43
CA ALA A 232 -8.80 18.14 -6.43
C ALA A 232 -9.88 18.24 -5.35
N VAL A 233 -9.52 18.64 -4.13
CA VAL A 233 -10.48 18.87 -3.03
C VAL A 233 -11.48 19.94 -3.40
N GLU A 234 -11.03 21.06 -3.97
CA GLU A 234 -11.88 22.17 -4.37
C GLU A 234 -12.84 21.77 -5.49
N ARG A 235 -12.36 21.02 -6.50
CA ARG A 235 -13.21 20.48 -7.59
C ARG A 235 -14.28 19.55 -7.05
N TYR A 236 -13.92 18.64 -6.15
CA TYR A 236 -14.87 17.75 -5.51
C TYR A 236 -15.96 18.54 -4.78
N CYS A 237 -15.57 19.51 -3.94
CA CYS A 237 -16.51 20.35 -3.21
C CYS A 237 -17.42 21.16 -4.14
N SER A 238 -16.88 21.70 -5.24
CA SER A 238 -17.64 22.47 -6.21
C SER A 238 -18.68 21.62 -6.96
N THR A 239 -18.33 20.36 -7.26
CA THR A 239 -19.19 19.44 -8.02
C THR A 239 -20.30 18.84 -7.17
N THR A 240 -20.01 18.51 -5.91
CA THR A 240 -20.99 17.88 -5.00
C THR A 240 -21.74 18.88 -4.13
N GLY A 241 -21.37 20.18 -4.17
CA GLY A 241 -21.88 21.20 -3.27
C GLY A 241 -21.34 21.05 -1.83
N ALA A 242 -20.38 20.15 -1.61
CA ALA A 242 -19.75 19.94 -0.31
C ALA A 242 -18.75 21.09 -0.03
N GLY A 243 -18.76 21.59 1.19
CA GLY A 243 -17.71 22.46 1.72
C GLY A 243 -16.64 21.62 2.43
N TYR A 244 -15.48 22.21 2.66
CA TYR A 244 -14.47 21.61 3.52
C TYR A 244 -14.01 22.61 4.60
N VAL A 245 -13.44 22.08 5.68
CA VAL A 245 -12.86 22.89 6.75
C VAL A 245 -11.39 22.50 6.89
N ASP A 246 -10.52 23.52 6.89
CA ASP A 246 -9.12 23.30 7.23
C ASP A 246 -8.96 23.02 8.72
N LEU A 247 -8.18 22.00 9.05
CA LEU A 247 -7.87 21.65 10.44
C LEU A 247 -6.41 21.24 10.59
N SER A 248 -5.89 21.40 11.78
CA SER A 248 -4.60 20.85 12.21
C SER A 248 -4.83 19.87 13.35
N LEU A 249 -4.15 18.75 13.32
CA LEU A 249 -4.21 17.73 14.37
C LEU A 249 -3.03 17.94 15.32
N ALA A 250 -3.30 18.25 16.57
CA ALA A 250 -2.29 18.68 17.54
C ALA A 250 -1.30 17.54 17.89
N GLY A 251 -1.78 16.30 17.91
CA GLY A 251 -0.99 15.11 18.18
C GLY A 251 -0.11 14.62 17.03
N TRP A 252 -0.14 15.26 15.84
CA TRP A 252 0.45 14.76 14.61
C TRP A 252 1.91 14.31 14.71
N GLU A 253 2.79 15.17 15.21
CA GLU A 253 4.23 14.87 15.32
C GLU A 253 4.49 13.74 16.32
N ARG A 254 3.77 13.75 17.45
CA ARG A 254 3.86 12.69 18.46
C ARG A 254 3.35 11.37 17.92
N ALA A 255 2.23 11.38 17.21
CA ALA A 255 1.66 10.19 16.55
C ALA A 255 2.61 9.62 15.48
N THR A 256 3.27 10.49 14.71
CA THR A 256 4.28 10.07 13.72
C THR A 256 5.45 9.36 14.39
N TRP A 257 5.97 9.92 15.50
CA TRP A 257 7.05 9.32 16.27
C TRP A 257 6.62 7.99 16.90
N ALA A 258 5.43 7.93 17.49
CA ALA A 258 4.90 6.73 18.12
C ALA A 258 4.66 5.59 17.13
N ALA A 259 4.15 5.93 15.93
CA ALA A 259 3.97 4.96 14.84
C ALA A 259 5.29 4.30 14.43
N ALA A 260 6.35 5.11 14.25
CA ALA A 260 7.68 4.60 13.92
C ALA A 260 8.27 3.74 15.05
N THR A 261 8.16 4.19 16.28
CA THR A 261 8.69 3.49 17.47
C THR A 261 8.01 2.12 17.64
N ILE A 262 6.69 2.03 17.55
CA ILE A 262 5.94 0.77 17.66
C ILE A 262 6.29 -0.14 16.49
N LEU A 263 6.27 0.36 15.25
CA LEU A 263 6.61 -0.42 14.07
C LEU A 263 8.00 -1.05 14.20
N ASP A 264 9.02 -0.25 14.51
CA ASP A 264 10.39 -0.73 14.57
C ASP A 264 10.60 -1.69 15.75
N SER A 265 9.99 -1.43 16.91
CA SER A 265 10.03 -2.33 18.06
C SER A 265 9.39 -3.69 17.77
N GLU A 266 8.23 -3.73 17.12
CA GLU A 266 7.57 -4.98 16.77
C GLU A 266 8.30 -5.72 15.65
N ALA A 267 8.84 -5.00 14.65
CA ALA A 267 9.68 -5.58 13.60
C ALA A 267 10.93 -6.26 14.17
N TRP A 268 11.57 -5.64 15.18
CA TRP A 268 12.65 -6.28 15.91
C TRP A 268 12.18 -7.56 16.62
N GLY A 269 11.01 -7.53 17.26
CA GLY A 269 10.41 -8.71 17.90
C GLY A 269 10.22 -9.86 16.91
N VAL A 270 9.83 -9.57 15.67
CA VAL A 270 9.62 -10.56 14.61
C VAL A 270 10.92 -11.08 14.02
N TYR A 271 11.89 -10.21 13.73
CA TYR A 271 13.06 -10.52 12.90
C TYR A 271 14.39 -10.55 13.65
N ALA A 272 14.41 -10.40 14.99
CA ALA A 272 15.65 -10.39 15.78
C ALA A 272 16.50 -11.67 15.58
N GLN A 273 15.87 -12.84 15.49
CA GLN A 273 16.59 -14.09 15.25
C GLN A 273 17.21 -14.11 13.86
N LEU A 274 16.42 -13.78 12.83
CA LEU A 274 16.89 -13.72 11.46
C LEU A 274 18.07 -12.74 11.32
N TRP A 275 18.00 -11.58 11.97
CA TRP A 275 19.08 -10.60 11.96
C TRP A 275 20.36 -11.13 12.65
N ARG A 276 20.24 -11.80 13.81
CA ARG A 276 21.40 -12.37 14.52
C ARG A 276 22.11 -13.43 13.69
N GLU A 277 21.37 -14.23 12.95
CA GLU A 277 21.90 -15.35 12.17
C GLU A 277 22.37 -14.95 10.77
N HIS A 278 21.72 -13.94 10.15
CA HIS A 278 21.87 -13.63 8.73
C HIS A 278 21.98 -12.14 8.40
N SER A 279 22.37 -11.25 9.33
CA SER A 279 22.42 -9.80 9.07
C SER A 279 23.23 -9.41 7.84
N GLY A 280 24.35 -10.11 7.55
CA GLY A 280 25.16 -9.89 6.37
C GLY A 280 24.55 -10.39 5.04
N GLU A 281 23.42 -11.09 5.10
CA GLU A 281 22.72 -11.62 3.93
C GLU A 281 21.40 -10.87 3.65
N LEU A 282 20.98 -9.99 4.55
CA LEU A 282 19.86 -9.07 4.32
C LEU A 282 20.30 -7.87 3.47
N SER A 283 19.37 -7.17 2.87
CA SER A 283 19.67 -5.88 2.24
C SER A 283 20.20 -4.88 3.28
N PRO A 284 21.18 -4.06 2.92
CA PRO A 284 21.85 -3.19 3.89
C PRO A 284 20.90 -2.29 4.68
N ASP A 285 19.93 -1.71 4.02
CA ASP A 285 18.96 -0.80 4.65
C ASP A 285 18.00 -1.51 5.62
N VAL A 286 17.65 -2.76 5.36
CA VAL A 286 16.87 -3.61 6.29
C VAL A 286 17.71 -4.03 7.48
N ALA A 287 18.95 -4.46 7.24
CA ALA A 287 19.86 -4.87 8.32
C ALA A 287 20.18 -3.71 9.28
N GLU A 288 20.49 -2.54 8.74
CA GLU A 288 20.76 -1.32 9.52
C GLU A 288 19.54 -0.86 10.32
N ARG A 289 18.35 -0.93 9.72
CA ARG A 289 17.10 -0.55 10.40
C ARG A 289 16.75 -1.51 11.53
N LEU A 290 16.93 -2.83 11.34
CA LEU A 290 16.76 -3.84 12.41
C LEU A 290 17.76 -3.63 13.53
N GLU A 291 19.02 -3.29 13.21
CA GLU A 291 20.02 -2.96 14.22
C GLU A 291 19.61 -1.73 15.04
N ALA A 292 19.13 -0.69 14.37
CA ALA A 292 18.63 0.51 15.07
C ALA A 292 17.42 0.17 15.95
N ALA A 293 16.50 -0.64 15.46
CA ALA A 293 15.30 -1.09 16.18
C ALA A 293 15.65 -1.87 17.46
N SER A 294 16.76 -2.64 17.45
CA SER A 294 17.24 -3.37 18.62
C SER A 294 17.64 -2.48 19.80
N LYS A 295 17.86 -1.19 19.54
CA LYS A 295 18.35 -0.21 20.51
C LYS A 295 17.23 0.67 21.07
N ILE A 296 15.97 0.46 20.67
CA ILE A 296 14.83 1.24 21.17
C ILE A 296 14.63 0.97 22.67
N PRO A 297 14.65 2.02 23.52
CA PRO A 297 14.47 1.84 24.95
C PRO A 297 13.04 1.37 25.28
N PRO A 298 12.84 0.46 26.26
CA PRO A 298 11.51 0.04 26.69
C PRO A 298 10.60 1.21 27.14
N GLY A 299 11.17 2.29 27.70
CA GLY A 299 10.46 3.48 28.06
C GLY A 299 9.85 4.22 26.86
N ASP A 300 10.53 4.22 25.72
CA ASP A 300 10.02 4.84 24.50
C ASP A 300 8.82 4.05 23.95
N ILE A 301 8.88 2.71 24.03
CA ILE A 301 7.76 1.84 23.62
C ILE A 301 6.52 2.13 24.49
N THR A 302 6.71 2.23 25.81
CA THR A 302 5.62 2.58 26.75
C THR A 302 5.04 3.96 26.43
N SER A 303 5.89 4.95 26.19
CA SER A 303 5.48 6.30 25.82
C SER A 303 4.72 6.31 24.48
N ALA A 304 5.18 5.55 23.49
CA ALA A 304 4.53 5.42 22.19
C ALA A 304 3.12 4.82 22.30
N GLN A 305 2.92 3.81 23.17
CA GLN A 305 1.58 3.25 23.44
C GLN A 305 0.64 4.26 24.11
N GLY A 306 1.14 5.08 25.04
CA GLY A 306 0.37 6.18 25.64
C GLY A 306 -0.07 7.20 24.57
N ILE A 307 0.85 7.61 23.72
CA ILE A 307 0.58 8.53 22.60
C ILE A 307 -0.43 7.92 21.61
N ARG A 308 -0.35 6.61 21.35
CA ARG A 308 -1.34 5.92 20.52
C ARG A 308 -2.74 6.11 21.06
N SER A 309 -2.93 5.96 22.37
CA SER A 309 -4.24 6.12 23.00
C SER A 309 -4.77 7.55 22.88
N GLU A 310 -3.91 8.56 23.12
CA GLU A 310 -4.26 9.97 22.96
C GLU A 310 -4.62 10.31 21.51
N TRP A 311 -3.86 9.76 20.55
CA TRP A 311 -4.08 9.97 19.11
C TRP A 311 -5.39 9.37 18.62
N VAL A 312 -5.73 8.16 19.08
CA VAL A 312 -7.01 7.52 18.77
C VAL A 312 -8.18 8.37 19.28
N GLU A 313 -8.06 8.97 20.48
CA GLU A 313 -9.09 9.83 21.03
C GLU A 313 -9.22 11.15 20.25
N GLU A 314 -8.11 11.80 19.88
CA GLU A 314 -8.14 13.01 19.04
C GLU A 314 -8.85 12.74 17.70
N LEU A 315 -8.55 11.61 17.06
CA LEU A 315 -9.22 11.22 15.82
C LEU A 315 -10.70 10.88 16.03
N ARG A 316 -11.07 10.23 17.12
CA ARG A 316 -12.47 9.96 17.46
C ARG A 316 -13.27 11.26 17.59
N GLU A 317 -12.72 12.27 18.26
CA GLU A 317 -13.33 13.61 18.37
C GLU A 317 -13.41 14.29 17.00
N THR A 318 -12.36 14.18 16.20
CA THR A 318 -12.32 14.74 14.84
C THR A 318 -13.40 14.14 13.95
N PHE A 319 -13.56 12.81 13.95
CA PHE A 319 -14.59 12.12 13.16
C PHE A 319 -16.03 12.31 13.70
N ALA A 320 -16.23 12.86 14.87
CA ALA A 320 -17.55 13.34 15.29
C ALA A 320 -17.99 14.58 14.48
N LEU A 321 -17.04 15.35 13.94
CA LEU A 321 -17.27 16.57 13.16
C LEU A 321 -17.19 16.32 11.63
N PHE A 322 -16.38 15.38 11.20
CA PHE A 322 -16.10 15.11 9.79
C PHE A 322 -16.40 13.65 9.42
N ASP A 323 -16.85 13.43 8.19
CA ASP A 323 -17.10 12.09 7.65
C ASP A 323 -15.83 11.49 7.04
N VAL A 324 -14.97 12.35 6.46
CA VAL A 324 -13.67 11.99 5.92
C VAL A 324 -12.65 13.10 6.18
N LEU A 325 -11.37 12.69 6.25
CA LEU A 325 -10.24 13.62 6.24
C LEU A 325 -9.49 13.51 4.91
N MET A 326 -8.96 14.61 4.41
CA MET A 326 -8.20 14.65 3.15
C MET A 326 -6.85 15.32 3.35
N LEU A 327 -5.80 14.70 2.78
CA LEU A 327 -4.43 15.20 2.82
C LEU A 327 -3.59 14.48 1.73
N PRO A 328 -2.34 14.93 1.46
CA PRO A 328 -1.48 14.21 0.51
C PRO A 328 -1.00 12.85 1.06
N VAL A 329 -0.71 11.91 0.14
CA VAL A 329 0.12 10.73 0.45
C VAL A 329 1.60 11.13 0.39
N LEU A 330 2.01 11.78 -0.70
CA LEU A 330 3.34 12.34 -0.93
C LEU A 330 3.25 13.86 -0.93
N SER A 331 4.32 14.54 -0.48
CA SER A 331 4.40 15.99 -0.56
C SER A 331 4.80 16.53 -1.94
N SER A 332 5.38 15.66 -2.76
CA SER A 332 5.90 15.95 -4.10
C SER A 332 5.69 14.75 -5.01
N GLN A 333 6.09 14.85 -6.24
CA GLN A 333 6.21 13.71 -7.15
C GLN A 333 7.11 12.62 -6.56
N PRO A 334 6.94 11.34 -6.98
CA PRO A 334 7.84 10.26 -6.57
C PRO A 334 9.30 10.63 -6.85
N PRO A 335 10.20 10.35 -5.91
CA PRO A 335 11.61 10.66 -6.12
C PRO A 335 12.23 9.72 -7.17
N ARG A 336 13.37 10.13 -7.72
CA ARG A 336 14.19 9.26 -8.57
C ARG A 336 14.71 8.07 -7.76
N LEU A 337 15.08 6.98 -8.45
CA LEU A 337 15.63 5.77 -7.82
C LEU A 337 16.89 6.05 -6.98
N ASP A 338 17.75 6.94 -7.46
CA ASP A 338 18.98 7.37 -6.74
C ASP A 338 18.67 8.21 -5.49
N ASP A 339 17.51 8.89 -5.46
CA ASP A 339 17.05 9.68 -4.33
C ASP A 339 15.90 8.98 -3.55
N ALA A 340 15.64 7.70 -3.80
CA ALA A 340 14.51 6.97 -3.22
C ALA A 340 14.46 7.02 -1.68
N ALA A 341 15.59 7.29 -1.02
CA ALA A 341 15.66 7.52 0.42
C ALA A 341 14.77 8.67 0.91
N GLU A 342 14.39 9.63 0.03
CA GLU A 342 13.45 10.71 0.36
C GLU A 342 12.08 10.16 0.77
N LEU A 343 11.66 8.99 0.24
CA LEU A 343 10.43 8.32 0.67
C LEU A 343 10.43 7.96 2.17
N LYS A 344 11.61 7.75 2.77
CA LYS A 344 11.74 7.48 4.21
C LYS A 344 11.36 8.71 5.08
N ARG A 345 11.27 9.89 4.48
CA ARG A 345 10.85 11.14 5.15
C ARG A 345 9.35 11.38 5.11
N ILE A 346 8.59 10.56 4.35
CA ILE A 346 7.14 10.68 4.30
C ILE A 346 6.56 10.37 5.67
N ARG A 347 5.85 11.35 6.24
CA ARG A 347 5.27 11.29 7.57
C ARG A 347 3.74 11.43 7.57
N TYR A 348 3.11 11.28 6.38
CA TYR A 348 1.69 11.59 6.19
C TYR A 348 0.77 10.37 6.26
N VAL A 349 1.32 9.18 6.30
CA VAL A 349 0.58 7.92 6.22
C VAL A 349 0.57 7.15 7.54
N SER A 350 1.70 7.09 8.25
CA SER A 350 1.87 6.25 9.44
C SER A 350 1.00 6.61 10.66
N PRO A 351 0.60 7.88 10.91
CA PRO A 351 -0.32 8.19 12.00
C PRO A 351 -1.66 7.46 11.90
N PHE A 352 -2.13 7.15 10.69
CA PHE A 352 -3.38 6.40 10.50
C PHE A 352 -3.20 4.88 10.66
N ASN A 353 -1.97 4.37 10.48
CA ASN A 353 -1.64 3.00 10.92
C ASN A 353 -1.67 2.90 12.43
N LEU A 354 -1.07 3.89 13.13
CA LEU A 354 -1.08 3.96 14.60
C LEU A 354 -2.50 3.89 15.17
N ALA A 355 -3.43 4.60 14.53
CA ALA A 355 -4.84 4.60 14.93
C ALA A 355 -5.62 3.38 14.43
N GLY A 356 -5.08 2.59 13.51
CA GLY A 356 -5.76 1.42 12.95
C GLY A 356 -6.95 1.75 12.03
N ILE A 357 -7.08 2.98 11.53
CA ILE A 357 -8.23 3.43 10.73
C ILE A 357 -7.97 3.31 9.22
N PRO A 358 -9.01 3.18 8.38
CA PRO A 358 -8.85 2.97 6.95
C PRO A 358 -8.41 4.25 6.22
N ALA A 359 -7.68 4.08 5.11
CA ALA A 359 -7.25 5.17 4.26
C ALA A 359 -7.12 4.73 2.80
N LEU A 360 -7.70 5.51 1.89
CA LEU A 360 -7.64 5.32 0.46
C LEU A 360 -6.63 6.31 -0.14
N ALA A 361 -5.63 5.81 -0.86
CA ALA A 361 -4.75 6.63 -1.69
C ALA A 361 -5.21 6.57 -3.14
N MET A 362 -5.25 7.72 -3.81
CA MET A 362 -5.64 7.79 -5.21
C MET A 362 -4.87 8.86 -5.97
N PRO A 363 -4.59 8.64 -7.27
CA PRO A 363 -3.99 9.66 -8.11
C PRO A 363 -5.00 10.79 -8.38
N VAL A 364 -4.48 12.01 -8.49
CA VAL A 364 -5.25 13.18 -8.93
C VAL A 364 -4.44 13.94 -9.98
N SER A 365 -5.13 14.51 -10.98
CA SER A 365 -4.45 15.27 -12.04
C SER A 365 -3.61 16.41 -11.45
N SER A 366 -2.35 16.48 -11.83
CA SER A 366 -1.43 17.57 -11.47
C SER A 366 -1.58 18.80 -12.38
N THR A 367 -2.35 18.70 -13.48
CA THR A 367 -2.61 19.80 -14.40
C THR A 367 -3.97 20.46 -14.11
N SER A 368 -4.08 21.78 -14.31
CA SER A 368 -5.38 22.45 -14.29
C SER A 368 -6.23 21.96 -15.48
N LEU A 369 -7.52 21.77 -15.28
CA LEU A 369 -8.46 21.32 -16.34
C LEU A 369 -8.65 22.34 -17.47
N ASP A 370 -8.09 23.54 -17.33
CA ASP A 370 -8.21 24.60 -18.32
C ASP A 370 -7.24 24.48 -19.53
N MET A 371 -6.38 23.46 -19.53
CA MET A 371 -5.51 23.17 -20.67
C MET A 371 -6.24 22.33 -21.72
N PRO A 372 -6.36 22.80 -22.97
CA PRO A 372 -6.94 21.98 -24.04
C PRO A 372 -6.16 20.69 -24.22
N ALA A 373 -6.86 19.57 -24.37
CA ALA A 373 -6.29 18.22 -24.56
C ALA A 373 -5.28 18.13 -25.74
N ALA A 374 -5.25 19.12 -26.62
CA ALA A 374 -4.33 19.19 -27.79
C ALA A 374 -2.88 19.55 -27.42
N HIS A 375 -2.57 19.88 -26.17
CA HIS A 375 -1.23 20.26 -25.71
C HIS A 375 -0.77 19.38 -24.54
N ALA A 376 -1.36 18.20 -24.39
CA ALA A 376 -0.90 17.22 -23.43
C ALA A 376 0.53 16.79 -23.79
N THR A 377 1.50 17.40 -23.13
CA THR A 377 2.83 16.80 -22.90
C THR A 377 2.65 15.39 -22.36
N PRO A 378 3.64 14.48 -22.54
CA PRO A 378 3.53 13.12 -22.01
C PRO A 378 2.99 13.15 -20.58
N PRO A 379 2.19 12.15 -20.18
CA PRO A 379 1.37 12.20 -18.98
C PRO A 379 2.20 12.67 -17.79
N SER A 380 1.81 13.79 -17.21
CA SER A 380 2.46 14.32 -16.02
C SER A 380 2.26 13.31 -14.89
N VAL A 381 3.31 13.02 -14.14
CA VAL A 381 3.20 12.19 -12.92
C VAL A 381 2.09 12.77 -12.05
N PRO A 382 1.08 11.99 -11.65
CA PRO A 382 -0.04 12.51 -10.88
C PRO A 382 0.40 12.97 -9.50
N ALA A 383 -0.33 13.91 -8.93
CA ALA A 383 -0.31 14.13 -7.49
C ALA A 383 -1.08 12.99 -6.80
N SER A 384 -0.91 12.87 -5.49
CA SER A 384 -1.56 11.82 -4.71
C SER A 384 -2.41 12.38 -3.57
N LEU A 385 -3.68 12.01 -3.56
CA LEU A 385 -4.63 12.33 -2.50
C LEU A 385 -4.79 11.12 -1.58
N GLN A 386 -4.85 11.36 -0.27
CA GLN A 386 -5.26 10.38 0.73
C GLN A 386 -6.60 10.81 1.33
N ILE A 387 -7.57 9.90 1.34
CA ILE A 387 -8.86 10.05 2.00
C ILE A 387 -8.85 9.09 3.19
N VAL A 388 -9.13 9.60 4.38
CA VAL A 388 -9.10 8.83 5.63
C VAL A 388 -10.49 8.82 6.24
N GLY A 389 -10.95 7.66 6.68
CA GLY A 389 -12.25 7.47 7.33
C GLY A 389 -12.16 7.04 8.78
N PRO A 390 -13.29 7.07 9.50
CA PRO A 390 -13.39 6.48 10.83
C PRO A 390 -13.17 4.96 10.78
N PRO A 391 -12.94 4.30 11.93
CA PRO A 391 -12.83 2.83 11.97
C PRO A 391 -14.03 2.15 11.29
N GLY A 392 -13.77 1.20 10.37
CA GLY A 392 -14.80 0.51 9.59
C GLY A 392 -15.45 1.35 8.49
N GLY A 393 -14.85 2.48 8.10
CA GLY A 393 -15.40 3.42 7.12
C GLY A 393 -14.98 3.16 5.67
N GLU A 394 -14.53 1.96 5.30
CA GLU A 394 -14.05 1.64 3.95
C GLU A 394 -15.10 1.88 2.87
N GLU A 395 -16.37 1.57 3.15
CA GLU A 395 -17.49 1.80 2.23
C GLU A 395 -17.66 3.29 1.91
N THR A 396 -17.56 4.14 2.93
CA THR A 396 -17.61 5.61 2.78
C THR A 396 -16.40 6.11 1.98
N LEU A 397 -15.20 5.57 2.24
CA LEU A 397 -13.98 5.94 1.51
C LEU A 397 -14.08 5.61 0.03
N LEU A 398 -14.57 4.42 -0.32
CA LEU A 398 -14.73 4.03 -1.73
C LEU A 398 -15.79 4.89 -2.42
N SER A 399 -16.89 5.20 -1.75
CA SER A 399 -17.91 6.11 -2.28
C SER A 399 -17.37 7.53 -2.51
N ALA A 400 -16.62 8.08 -1.54
CA ALA A 400 -15.95 9.37 -1.68
C ALA A 400 -14.92 9.36 -2.81
N GLY A 401 -14.11 8.30 -2.87
CA GLY A 401 -13.10 8.09 -3.91
C GLY A 401 -13.70 8.11 -5.31
N ARG A 402 -14.81 7.37 -5.55
CA ARG A 402 -15.51 7.38 -6.84
C ARG A 402 -16.00 8.78 -7.24
N SER A 403 -16.56 9.50 -6.29
CA SER A 403 -17.04 10.86 -6.55
C SER A 403 -15.87 11.78 -6.99
N ILE A 404 -14.70 11.62 -6.37
CA ILE A 404 -13.50 12.38 -6.72
C ILE A 404 -12.91 11.90 -8.05
N GLU A 405 -12.82 10.59 -8.28
CA GLU A 405 -12.30 9.99 -9.51
C GLU A 405 -13.05 10.53 -10.76
N ASN A 406 -14.38 10.60 -10.68
CA ASN A 406 -15.24 11.13 -11.75
C ASN A 406 -14.98 12.62 -12.05
N VAL A 407 -14.50 13.40 -11.08
CA VAL A 407 -14.26 14.85 -11.20
C VAL A 407 -12.79 15.17 -11.44
N ALA A 408 -11.88 14.35 -10.92
CA ALA A 408 -10.45 14.60 -10.96
C ALA A 408 -9.82 14.47 -12.36
N GLY A 409 -10.56 13.94 -13.35
CA GLY A 409 -10.09 13.80 -14.73
C GLY A 409 -8.89 12.88 -14.90
N TRP A 410 -8.61 12.01 -13.89
CA TRP A 410 -7.57 11.00 -13.99
C TRP A 410 -8.15 9.71 -14.55
N THR A 411 -7.61 9.25 -15.66
CA THR A 411 -7.83 7.89 -16.17
C THR A 411 -6.51 7.15 -16.07
N ALA A 412 -6.50 5.98 -15.41
CA ALA A 412 -5.35 5.08 -15.45
C ALA A 412 -5.03 4.72 -16.91
N TYR A 413 -3.75 4.51 -17.19
CA TYR A 413 -3.25 4.11 -18.53
C TYR A 413 -3.79 2.76 -18.97
#